data_6ab8601d0d79f906ca78d23dbdbe6b9a
#
_entry.id   6ab8601d0d79f906ca78d23dbdbe6b9a
#
_cell.length_a   1.000
_cell.length_b   1.000
_cell.length_c   1.000
_cell.angle_alpha   90.00
_cell.angle_beta   90.00
_cell.angle_gamma   90.00
#
_symmetry.space_group_name_H-M   'P 1'
#
loop_
_entity.id
_entity.type
_entity.pdbx_description
1 polymer ?
#
loop_
_entity_poly.entity_id
_entity_poly.type
_entity_poly.pdbx_seq_one_letter_code
_entity_poly.pdbx_strand_id
1 'polypeptide(L)'
;KDNGGLQTWGNLSLRAIVVGTPSTLIGQRVAGASRPNEEGVAVPDSKWRPLQDDNSVSGHSFVGAIPFLAMAELNSASIGLKALGYAASFAVPFSRMNDNDHYPSQAALGWFMAYESVQAVIEGGQRKATALRLVPIQMAHGQLGLGLQKSW
;
A
#
# COMPACT_ATOMS: atom_id res chain seq x y z
N LYS A 1 24.01 3.41 -16.69
CA LYS A 1 23.93 3.88 -15.27
C LYS A 1 22.50 3.59 -14.81
N ASP A 2 22.34 2.51 -14.06
CA ASP A 2 21.03 2.01 -13.65
C ASP A 2 20.48 2.81 -12.46
N ASN A 3 20.02 4.02 -12.73
CA ASN A 3 19.12 4.70 -11.77
C ASN A 3 17.71 4.10 -11.78
N GLY A 4 17.46 3.09 -12.64
CA GLY A 4 16.15 2.48 -12.82
C GLY A 4 15.59 1.78 -11.57
N GLY A 5 16.43 1.10 -10.81
CA GLY A 5 15.99 0.35 -9.63
C GLY A 5 15.45 1.24 -8.51
N LEU A 6 16.18 2.28 -8.12
CA LEU A 6 15.76 3.23 -7.07
C LEU A 6 14.54 4.05 -7.49
N GLN A 7 14.50 4.48 -8.75
CA GLN A 7 13.35 5.21 -9.31
C GLN A 7 12.09 4.33 -9.32
N THR A 8 12.21 3.09 -9.75
CA THR A 8 11.10 2.12 -9.79
C THR A 8 10.58 1.86 -8.38
N TRP A 9 11.49 1.62 -7.41
CA TRP A 9 11.14 1.44 -6.01
C TRP A 9 10.44 2.67 -5.41
N GLY A 10 10.97 3.87 -5.63
CA GLY A 10 10.37 5.11 -5.16
C GLY A 10 8.98 5.35 -5.76
N ASN A 11 8.82 5.16 -7.07
CA ASN A 11 7.54 5.28 -7.76
C ASN A 11 6.50 4.28 -7.25
N LEU A 12 6.89 3.00 -7.06
CA LEU A 12 6.00 1.99 -6.52
C LEU A 12 5.55 2.36 -5.10
N SER A 13 6.49 2.75 -4.24
CA SER A 13 6.22 3.15 -2.86
C SER A 13 5.27 4.35 -2.78
N LEU A 14 5.56 5.43 -3.52
CA LEU A 14 4.71 6.63 -3.52
C LEU A 14 3.30 6.34 -4.05
N ARG A 15 3.19 5.58 -5.14
CA ARG A 15 1.89 5.20 -5.70
C ARG A 15 1.09 4.32 -4.73
N ALA A 16 1.74 3.39 -4.04
CA ALA A 16 1.08 2.56 -3.03
C ALA A 16 0.57 3.40 -1.85
N ILE A 17 1.34 4.39 -1.39
CA ILE A 17 0.88 5.34 -0.37
C ILE A 17 -0.37 6.08 -0.86
N VAL A 18 -0.32 6.68 -2.06
CA VAL A 18 -1.44 7.46 -2.60
C VAL A 18 -2.70 6.61 -2.79
N VAL A 19 -2.54 5.38 -3.32
CA VAL A 19 -3.67 4.47 -3.58
C VAL A 19 -4.27 3.94 -2.29
N GLY A 20 -3.45 3.61 -1.29
CA GLY A 20 -3.92 3.00 -0.05
C GLY A 20 -4.38 4.00 1.02
N THR A 21 -3.94 5.26 0.96
CA THR A 21 -4.31 6.26 1.97
C THR A 21 -5.82 6.44 2.15
N PRO A 22 -6.64 6.59 1.10
CA PRO A 22 -8.09 6.74 1.27
C PRO A 22 -8.74 5.57 2.01
N SER A 23 -8.40 4.33 1.64
CA SER A 23 -8.93 3.14 2.30
C SER A 23 -8.46 3.02 3.74
N THR A 24 -7.21 3.40 4.04
CA THR A 24 -6.66 3.43 5.40
C THR A 24 -7.42 4.42 6.28
N LEU A 25 -7.63 5.66 5.80
CA LEU A 25 -8.38 6.69 6.52
C LEU A 25 -9.85 6.30 6.75
N ILE A 26 -10.49 5.70 5.76
CA ILE A 26 -11.85 5.17 5.90
C ILE A 26 -11.87 4.05 6.95
N GLY A 27 -10.93 3.10 6.86
CA GLY A 27 -10.82 2.01 7.82
C GLY A 27 -10.61 2.49 9.26
N GLN A 28 -9.77 3.51 9.47
CA GLN A 28 -9.56 4.13 10.78
C GLN A 28 -10.87 4.58 11.43
N ARG A 29 -11.72 5.27 10.67
CA ARG A 29 -12.97 5.84 11.14
C ARG A 29 -14.09 4.82 11.25
N VAL A 30 -14.27 4.00 10.21
CA VAL A 30 -15.39 3.04 10.16
C VAL A 30 -15.26 1.99 11.24
N ALA A 31 -14.06 1.46 11.46
CA ALA A 31 -13.84 0.50 12.54
C ALA A 31 -13.71 1.16 13.92
N GLY A 32 -13.22 2.38 14.01
CA GLY A 32 -13.05 3.20 15.21
C GLY A 32 -12.56 2.44 16.44
N ALA A 33 -11.40 2.78 16.99
CA ALA A 33 -10.91 2.16 18.21
C ALA A 33 -9.95 3.10 18.94
N SER A 34 -9.91 3.01 20.27
CA SER A 34 -8.96 3.75 21.11
C SER A 34 -7.55 3.18 21.00
N ARG A 35 -6.55 3.94 21.43
CA ARG A 35 -5.15 3.51 21.58
C ARG A 35 -4.89 2.97 22.99
N PRO A 36 -3.82 2.16 23.18
CA PRO A 36 -3.41 1.72 24.53
C PRO A 36 -3.01 2.87 25.47
N ASN A 37 -2.37 3.92 24.92
CA ASN A 37 -1.87 5.08 25.66
C ASN A 37 -2.83 6.27 25.68
N GLU A 38 -4.08 6.09 25.28
CA GLU A 38 -5.07 7.15 25.26
C GLU A 38 -5.61 7.41 26.68
N GLU A 39 -5.68 8.68 27.10
CA GLU A 39 -6.18 9.06 28.41
C GLU A 39 -7.62 8.57 28.63
N GLY A 40 -7.86 7.99 29.80
CA GLY A 40 -9.17 7.46 30.20
C GLY A 40 -9.50 6.08 29.62
N VAL A 41 -8.57 5.44 28.92
CA VAL A 41 -8.70 4.04 28.49
C VAL A 41 -7.98 3.14 29.49
N ALA A 42 -8.72 2.25 30.14
CA ALA A 42 -8.10 1.21 30.96
C ALA A 42 -7.37 0.20 30.07
N VAL A 43 -6.05 0.09 30.23
CA VAL A 43 -5.26 -0.96 29.58
C VAL A 43 -5.60 -2.30 30.27
N PRO A 44 -5.90 -3.39 29.54
CA PRO A 44 -5.64 -3.62 28.11
C PRO A 44 -6.87 -3.46 27.17
N ASP A 45 -7.97 -2.91 27.64
CA ASP A 45 -9.24 -2.91 26.91
C ASP A 45 -9.28 -1.85 25.82
N SER A 46 -9.22 -2.29 24.54
CA SER A 46 -9.53 -1.43 23.41
C SER A 46 -11.02 -1.14 23.36
N LYS A 47 -11.39 0.14 23.41
CA LYS A 47 -12.79 0.54 23.21
C LYS A 47 -13.09 0.69 21.73
N TRP A 48 -14.03 -0.09 21.25
CA TRP A 48 -14.59 0.05 19.91
C TRP A 48 -15.59 1.23 19.90
N ARG A 49 -15.27 2.23 19.07
CA ARG A 49 -16.11 3.42 18.89
C ARG A 49 -16.23 3.76 17.41
N PRO A 50 -16.93 2.93 16.61
CA PRO A 50 -17.11 3.18 15.19
C PRO A 50 -17.60 4.60 14.93
N LEU A 51 -16.95 5.28 13.97
CA LEU A 51 -17.22 6.66 13.55
C LEU A 51 -16.92 7.75 14.59
N GLN A 52 -16.56 7.40 15.83
CA GLN A 52 -16.20 8.35 16.88
C GLN A 52 -14.69 8.43 17.11
N ASP A 53 -13.99 7.32 16.84
CA ASP A 53 -12.56 7.17 17.04
C ASP A 53 -11.86 6.87 15.72
N ASP A 54 -10.56 7.10 15.59
CA ASP A 54 -9.82 6.99 14.34
C ASP A 54 -8.50 6.20 14.46
N ASN A 55 -8.37 5.35 15.47
CA ASN A 55 -7.14 4.62 15.75
C ASN A 55 -7.19 3.12 15.40
N SER A 56 -8.24 2.60 14.78
CA SER A 56 -8.39 1.17 14.47
C SER A 56 -7.37 0.64 13.46
N VAL A 57 -6.77 1.51 12.65
CA VAL A 57 -5.73 1.17 11.69
C VAL A 57 -4.51 2.05 11.94
N SER A 58 -3.34 1.45 12.15
CA SER A 58 -2.10 2.21 12.32
C SER A 58 -1.62 2.82 11.01
N GLY A 59 -1.78 4.14 10.84
CA GLY A 59 -1.27 4.87 9.69
C GLY A 59 0.27 4.82 9.60
N HIS A 60 0.98 4.82 10.73
CA HIS A 60 2.44 4.67 10.76
C HIS A 60 2.87 3.27 10.28
N SER A 61 2.18 2.21 10.70
CA SER A 61 2.44 0.85 10.21
C SER A 61 2.18 0.75 8.70
N PHE A 62 1.12 1.41 8.21
CA PHE A 62 0.80 1.47 6.79
C PHE A 62 1.92 2.13 5.98
N VAL A 63 2.27 3.38 6.29
CA VAL A 63 3.29 4.11 5.53
C VAL A 63 4.68 3.48 5.68
N GLY A 64 5.03 3.06 6.91
CA GLY A 64 6.36 2.52 7.20
C GLY A 64 6.64 1.14 6.62
N ALA A 65 5.62 0.32 6.38
CA ALA A 65 5.79 -1.00 5.75
C ALA A 65 5.98 -0.91 4.23
N ILE A 66 5.37 0.06 3.55
CA ILE A 66 5.32 0.15 2.08
C ILE A 66 6.70 0.10 1.41
N PRO A 67 7.72 0.87 1.84
CA PRO A 67 9.03 0.85 1.16
C PRO A 67 9.69 -0.52 1.18
N PHE A 68 9.56 -1.26 2.27
CA PHE A 68 10.12 -2.60 2.42
C PHE A 68 9.33 -3.65 1.64
N LEU A 69 8.02 -3.55 1.62
CA LEU A 69 7.16 -4.39 0.78
C LEU A 69 7.43 -4.16 -0.71
N ALA A 70 7.55 -2.90 -1.13
CA ALA A 70 7.95 -2.56 -2.50
C ALA A 70 9.32 -3.14 -2.86
N MET A 71 10.29 -3.09 -1.95
CA MET A 71 11.60 -3.71 -2.13
C MET A 71 11.49 -5.23 -2.29
N ALA A 72 10.67 -5.88 -1.45
CA ALA A 72 10.46 -7.32 -1.50
C ALA A 72 9.87 -7.76 -2.85
N GLU A 73 8.86 -7.05 -3.34
CA GLU A 73 8.17 -7.40 -4.58
C GLU A 73 9.02 -7.13 -5.83
N LEU A 74 9.82 -6.07 -5.83
CA LEU A 74 10.74 -5.77 -6.94
C LEU A 74 11.92 -6.77 -7.00
N ASN A 75 12.25 -7.45 -5.90
CA ASN A 75 13.31 -8.44 -5.85
C ASN A 75 12.77 -9.88 -5.77
N SER A 76 11.63 -10.15 -6.39
CA SER A 76 10.94 -11.45 -6.33
C SER A 76 11.79 -12.64 -6.83
N ALA A 77 12.77 -12.40 -7.70
CA ALA A 77 13.71 -13.42 -8.18
C ALA A 77 14.74 -13.85 -7.11
N SER A 78 14.99 -13.02 -6.08
CA SER A 78 15.90 -13.33 -4.98
C SER A 78 15.13 -13.61 -3.70
N ILE A 79 15.00 -14.89 -3.35
CA ILE A 79 14.26 -15.32 -2.15
C ILE A 79 14.80 -14.65 -0.88
N GLY A 80 16.11 -14.45 -0.77
CA GLY A 80 16.76 -13.82 0.38
C GLY A 80 16.39 -12.33 0.50
N LEU A 81 16.44 -11.56 -0.59
CA LEU A 81 16.06 -10.15 -0.61
C LEU A 81 14.55 -9.97 -0.40
N LYS A 82 13.74 -10.85 -1.00
CA LYS A 82 12.30 -10.85 -0.78
C LYS A 82 11.97 -11.10 0.70
N ALA A 83 12.54 -12.14 1.30
CA ALA A 83 12.35 -12.45 2.71
C ALA A 83 12.82 -11.32 3.64
N LEU A 84 13.99 -10.72 3.35
CA LEU A 84 14.50 -9.57 4.09
C LEU A 84 13.55 -8.37 4.02
N GLY A 85 13.02 -8.06 2.83
CA GLY A 85 12.05 -6.98 2.65
C GLY A 85 10.78 -7.22 3.47
N TYR A 86 10.23 -8.43 3.43
CA TYR A 86 9.07 -8.77 4.26
C TYR A 86 9.38 -8.68 5.76
N ALA A 87 10.52 -9.21 6.21
CA ALA A 87 10.92 -9.12 7.62
C ALA A 87 11.08 -7.64 8.06
N ALA A 88 11.76 -6.83 7.26
CA ALA A 88 11.97 -5.41 7.56
C ALA A 88 10.66 -4.59 7.55
N SER A 89 9.64 -5.02 6.78
CA SER A 89 8.34 -4.34 6.75
C SER A 89 7.59 -4.37 8.09
N PHE A 90 7.95 -5.28 9.00
CA PHE A 90 7.39 -5.34 10.35
C PHE A 90 8.07 -4.40 11.36
N ALA A 91 9.17 -3.73 10.99
CA ALA A 91 9.92 -2.90 11.93
C ALA A 91 9.07 -1.76 12.52
N VAL A 92 8.33 -1.02 11.66
CA VAL A 92 7.47 0.07 12.12
C VAL A 92 6.22 -0.45 12.85
N PRO A 93 5.46 -1.44 12.34
CA PRO A 93 4.40 -2.09 13.12
C PRO A 93 4.86 -2.51 14.52
N PHE A 94 6.02 -3.16 14.63
CA PHE A 94 6.56 -3.60 15.91
C PHE A 94 6.89 -2.41 16.85
N SER A 95 7.51 -1.35 16.32
CA SER A 95 7.78 -0.14 17.11
C SER A 95 6.48 0.44 17.69
N ARG A 96 5.40 0.54 16.88
CA ARG A 96 4.11 1.09 17.35
C ARG A 96 3.49 0.26 18.49
N MET A 97 3.68 -1.05 18.48
CA MET A 97 3.24 -1.91 19.57
C MET A 97 4.13 -1.74 20.82
N ASN A 98 5.45 -1.68 20.62
CA ASN A 98 6.42 -1.53 21.71
C ASN A 98 6.25 -0.19 22.44
N ASP A 99 5.89 0.87 21.72
CA ASP A 99 5.70 2.22 22.27
C ASP A 99 4.29 2.41 22.87
N ASN A 100 3.46 1.37 22.92
CA ASN A 100 2.05 1.40 23.35
C ASN A 100 1.17 2.38 22.55
N ASP A 101 1.58 2.74 21.33
CA ASP A 101 0.81 3.64 20.46
C ASP A 101 -0.36 2.94 19.78
N HIS A 102 -0.21 1.62 19.54
CA HIS A 102 -1.23 0.82 18.88
C HIS A 102 -1.30 -0.60 19.44
N TYR A 103 -2.50 -1.15 19.49
CA TYR A 103 -2.69 -2.58 19.75
C TYR A 103 -2.15 -3.41 18.58
N PRO A 104 -1.76 -4.67 18.82
CA PRO A 104 -1.25 -5.56 17.75
C PRO A 104 -2.17 -5.67 16.55
N SER A 105 -3.49 -5.70 16.77
CA SER A 105 -4.50 -5.75 15.70
C SER A 105 -4.49 -4.49 14.82
N GLN A 106 -4.32 -3.31 15.40
CA GLN A 106 -4.26 -2.04 14.69
C GLN A 106 -2.99 -1.93 13.86
N ALA A 107 -1.85 -2.37 14.42
CA ALA A 107 -0.56 -2.40 13.73
C ALA A 107 -0.58 -3.41 12.57
N ALA A 108 -1.12 -4.62 12.81
CA ALA A 108 -1.25 -5.66 11.79
C ALA A 108 -2.18 -5.23 10.65
N LEU A 109 -3.30 -4.57 10.96
CA LEU A 109 -4.23 -4.07 9.94
C LEU A 109 -3.58 -2.98 9.08
N GLY A 110 -2.80 -2.07 9.69
CA GLY A 110 -2.03 -1.08 8.93
C GLY A 110 -1.01 -1.71 7.99
N TRP A 111 -0.30 -2.75 8.45
CA TRP A 111 0.61 -3.51 7.62
C TRP A 111 -0.10 -4.24 6.47
N PHE A 112 -1.23 -4.87 6.75
CA PHE A 112 -2.03 -5.56 5.73
C PHE A 112 -2.51 -4.60 4.64
N MET A 113 -2.99 -3.42 5.01
CA MET A 113 -3.40 -2.39 4.04
C MET A 113 -2.21 -1.88 3.21
N ALA A 114 -1.01 -1.82 3.79
CA ALA A 114 0.21 -1.52 3.04
C ALA A 114 0.51 -2.59 1.98
N TYR A 115 0.41 -3.86 2.37
CA TYR A 115 0.59 -5.00 1.46
C TYR A 115 -0.39 -4.94 0.29
N GLU A 116 -1.69 -4.83 0.56
CA GLU A 116 -2.73 -4.73 -0.46
C GLU A 116 -2.52 -3.53 -1.40
N SER A 117 -2.05 -2.41 -0.87
CA SER A 117 -1.78 -1.21 -1.67
C SER A 117 -0.61 -1.40 -2.64
N VAL A 118 0.45 -2.09 -2.21
CA VAL A 118 1.59 -2.44 -3.07
C VAL A 118 1.14 -3.41 -4.17
N GLN A 119 0.38 -4.45 -3.82
CA GLN A 119 -0.15 -5.41 -4.79
C GLN A 119 -1.09 -4.74 -5.81
N ALA A 120 -1.99 -3.88 -5.36
CA ALA A 120 -2.92 -3.17 -6.24
C ALA A 120 -2.19 -2.29 -7.29
N VAL A 121 -1.09 -1.65 -6.91
CA VAL A 121 -0.27 -0.86 -7.86
C VAL A 121 0.43 -1.76 -8.88
N ILE A 122 0.98 -2.90 -8.45
CA ILE A 122 1.65 -3.86 -9.34
C ILE A 122 0.65 -4.44 -10.34
N GLU A 123 -0.49 -4.95 -9.87
CA GLU A 123 -1.53 -5.51 -10.73
C GLU A 123 -2.12 -4.47 -11.69
N GLY A 124 -2.38 -3.25 -11.20
CA GLY A 124 -2.86 -2.16 -12.02
C GLY A 124 -1.89 -1.78 -13.14
N GLY A 125 -0.59 -1.88 -12.88
CA GLY A 125 0.46 -1.72 -13.88
C GLY A 125 0.42 -2.82 -14.95
N GLN A 126 0.29 -4.07 -14.54
CA GLN A 126 0.18 -5.24 -15.45
C GLN A 126 -1.09 -5.18 -16.30
N ARG A 127 -2.24 -4.87 -15.71
CA ARG A 127 -3.50 -4.71 -16.44
C ARG A 127 -3.42 -3.61 -17.51
N LYS A 128 -2.75 -2.48 -17.23
CA LYS A 128 -2.53 -1.41 -18.22
C LYS A 128 -1.62 -1.86 -19.34
N ALA A 129 -0.61 -2.66 -19.06
CA ALA A 129 0.30 -3.19 -20.08
C ALA A 129 -0.38 -4.17 -21.04
N THR A 130 -1.41 -4.89 -20.58
CA THR A 130 -2.16 -5.87 -21.39
C THR A 130 -3.46 -5.31 -21.99
N ALA A 131 -3.85 -4.09 -21.63
CA ALA A 131 -5.11 -3.50 -22.08
C ALA A 131 -5.08 -3.14 -23.57
N LEU A 132 -6.15 -3.48 -24.26
CA LEU A 132 -6.44 -2.98 -25.60
C LEU A 132 -6.76 -1.48 -25.52
N ARG A 133 -6.05 -0.68 -26.32
CA ARG A 133 -6.29 0.77 -26.42
C ARG A 133 -6.92 1.10 -27.75
N LEU A 134 -7.96 1.92 -27.73
CA LEU A 134 -8.46 2.59 -28.92
C LEU A 134 -7.50 3.74 -29.25
N VAL A 135 -6.91 3.69 -30.41
CA VAL A 135 -6.02 4.74 -30.92
C VAL A 135 -6.58 5.29 -32.22
N PRO A 136 -6.52 6.63 -32.43
CA PRO A 136 -6.84 7.17 -33.73
C PRO A 136 -5.80 6.69 -34.73
N ILE A 137 -6.28 6.19 -35.87
CA ILE A 137 -5.45 5.78 -36.99
C ILE A 137 -5.81 6.63 -38.22
N GLN A 138 -4.82 7.00 -38.99
CA GLN A 138 -5.02 7.67 -40.26
C GLN A 138 -5.15 6.59 -41.37
N MET A 139 -6.32 6.54 -41.99
CA MET A 139 -6.57 5.65 -43.10
C MET A 139 -6.09 6.26 -44.42
N ALA A 140 -6.01 5.43 -45.46
CA ALA A 140 -5.74 5.91 -46.80
C ALA A 140 -6.77 7.00 -47.20
N HIS A 141 -6.32 8.04 -47.90
CA HIS A 141 -7.11 9.22 -48.28
C HIS A 141 -7.42 10.23 -47.13
N GLY A 142 -6.63 10.21 -46.04
CA GLY A 142 -6.74 11.23 -44.96
C GLY A 142 -7.93 11.08 -44.04
N GLN A 143 -8.68 10.00 -44.12
CA GLN A 143 -9.78 9.70 -43.20
C GLN A 143 -9.24 9.25 -41.85
N LEU A 144 -9.85 9.76 -40.76
CA LEU A 144 -9.57 9.32 -39.39
C LEU A 144 -10.41 8.10 -39.06
N GLY A 145 -9.76 7.05 -38.60
CA GLY A 145 -10.42 5.84 -38.09
C GLY A 145 -9.99 5.54 -36.65
N LEU A 146 -10.61 4.56 -36.02
CA LEU A 146 -10.23 4.03 -34.71
C LEU A 146 -9.62 2.66 -34.88
N GLY A 147 -8.40 2.48 -34.36
CA GLY A 147 -7.72 1.19 -34.32
C GLY A 147 -7.64 0.64 -32.91
N LEU A 148 -7.50 -0.69 -32.80
CA LEU A 148 -7.20 -1.36 -31.55
C LEU A 148 -5.71 -1.65 -31.49
N GLN A 149 -5.03 -1.10 -30.50
CA GLN A 149 -3.61 -1.36 -30.22
C GLN A 149 -3.48 -2.16 -28.92
N LYS A 150 -2.77 -3.28 -29.00
CA LYS A 150 -2.36 -4.04 -27.81
C LYS A 150 -0.89 -3.77 -27.56
N SER A 151 -0.57 -3.31 -26.34
CA SER A 151 0.82 -3.24 -25.88
C SER A 151 1.24 -4.64 -25.43
N TRP A 152 2.36 -5.10 -25.94
CA TRP A 152 3.00 -6.36 -25.54
C TRP A 152 4.04 -6.10 -24.47
#